data_b34706c6b966fc63d57231c69ef8f4c1
#
_entry.id   b34706c6b966fc63d57231c69ef8f4c1
#
_cell.length_a   1.000
_cell.length_b   1.000
_cell.length_c   1.000
_cell.angle_alpha   90.00
_cell.angle_beta   90.00
_cell.angle_gamma   90.00
#
_symmetry.space_group_name_H-M   'P 1'
#
loop_
_entity.id
_entity.type
_entity.pdbx_description
1 polymer ?
#
loop_
_entity_poly.entity_id
_entity_poly.type
_entity_poly.pdbx_seq_one_letter_code
_entity_poly.pdbx_strand_id
1 'polypeptide(L)'
;MNHRNILSDMKAFYLLSFLCGAVVMVGFNTLGKSNSPHHVYELRLYHVNEGKMDALKARFGNHTDSIFKRHNMKSIGYWSPEDAPSSQNLFIYILEHPSRQEGEKNWAAFQADPEWQKVKAESEAHGPLVDHIDRYFMDPTSFSALN
;
A
#
# COMPACT_ATOMS: atom_id res chain seq x y z
N MET A 1 -39.19 51.30 66.53
CA MET A 1 -40.54 50.80 66.27
C MET A 1 -40.81 50.89 64.81
N ASN A 2 -41.18 49.78 64.25
CA ASN A 2 -41.77 49.43 62.97
C ASN A 2 -40.79 49.04 61.82
N HIS A 3 -40.57 47.77 61.86
CA HIS A 3 -40.22 46.98 60.69
C HIS A 3 -41.35 46.91 59.68
N ARG A 4 -41.23 47.31 58.50
CA ARG A 4 -42.15 46.92 57.40
C ARG A 4 -41.39 46.77 56.08
N ASN A 5 -41.23 45.53 55.72
CA ASN A 5 -41.38 44.92 54.39
C ASN A 5 -40.66 45.52 53.21
N ILE A 6 -39.38 45.08 53.02
CA ILE A 6 -38.61 45.22 51.78
C ILE A 6 -38.68 43.92 50.94
N LEU A 7 -39.83 43.25 50.95
CA LEU A 7 -39.96 41.93 50.29
C LEU A 7 -40.97 41.89 49.15
N SER A 8 -41.48 43.04 48.67
CA SER A 8 -42.49 43.05 47.61
C SER A 8 -42.03 43.52 46.24
N ASP A 9 -40.82 44.08 46.12
CA ASP A 9 -40.43 44.71 44.85
C ASP A 9 -39.39 43.91 44.03
N MET A 10 -39.15 42.65 44.37
CA MET A 10 -38.22 41.79 43.63
C MET A 10 -38.91 40.74 42.71
N LYS A 11 -40.16 40.95 42.34
CA LYS A 11 -40.89 39.98 41.47
C LYS A 11 -41.23 40.49 40.08
N ALA A 12 -40.67 41.61 39.61
CA ALA A 12 -41.11 42.20 38.34
C ALA A 12 -39.99 42.35 37.27
N PHE A 13 -38.88 41.60 37.38
CA PHE A 13 -37.79 41.76 36.39
C PHE A 13 -37.33 40.45 35.74
N TYR A 14 -38.13 39.40 35.73
CA TYR A 14 -37.85 38.20 34.96
C TYR A 14 -38.89 37.93 33.88
N LEU A 15 -39.05 38.87 32.97
CA LEU A 15 -39.80 38.62 31.77
C LEU A 15 -39.11 39.32 30.60
N LEU A 16 -38.83 38.57 29.57
CA LEU A 16 -38.33 38.90 28.25
C LEU A 16 -36.80 38.95 28.09
N SER A 17 -36.22 37.82 27.82
CA SER A 17 -35.11 37.68 26.86
C SER A 17 -35.03 36.25 26.33
N PHE A 18 -36.13 35.77 25.72
CA PHE A 18 -36.08 34.63 24.82
C PHE A 18 -35.69 35.17 23.45
N LEU A 19 -34.41 35.59 23.27
CA LEU A 19 -33.86 35.86 21.99
C LEU A 19 -33.46 34.52 21.37
N CYS A 20 -34.26 34.12 20.39
CA CYS A 20 -34.08 33.00 19.50
C CYS A 20 -32.73 33.14 18.80
N GLY A 21 -31.69 32.54 19.39
CA GLY A 21 -30.38 32.35 18.75
C GLY A 21 -30.50 31.22 17.73
N ALA A 22 -30.84 31.57 16.48
CA ALA A 22 -30.66 30.65 15.37
C ALA A 22 -29.17 30.35 15.22
N VAL A 23 -28.72 29.23 15.78
CA VAL A 23 -27.40 28.68 15.49
C VAL A 23 -27.44 28.21 14.05
N VAL A 24 -26.95 29.05 13.15
CA VAL A 24 -26.61 28.63 11.79
C VAL A 24 -25.42 27.67 11.91
N MET A 25 -25.73 26.37 11.98
CA MET A 25 -24.74 25.33 11.76
C MET A 25 -24.29 25.43 10.31
N VAL A 26 -23.25 26.22 10.07
CA VAL A 26 -22.49 26.13 8.82
C VAL A 26 -21.83 24.75 8.85
N GLY A 27 -22.50 23.78 8.23
CA GLY A 27 -21.91 22.49 7.97
C GLY A 27 -20.67 22.71 7.09
N PHE A 28 -19.49 22.71 7.71
CA PHE A 28 -18.28 22.46 6.99
C PHE A 28 -18.38 21.02 6.43
N ASN A 29 -18.93 20.90 5.22
CA ASN A 29 -18.65 19.75 4.38
C ASN A 29 -17.14 19.79 4.11
N THR A 30 -16.36 19.23 5.03
CA THR A 30 -15.07 18.70 4.64
C THR A 30 -15.40 17.63 3.62
N LEU A 31 -15.25 17.97 2.33
CA LEU A 31 -15.06 16.99 1.28
C LEU A 31 -13.93 16.11 1.76
N GLY A 32 -14.30 15.02 2.44
CA GLY A 32 -13.37 13.97 2.81
C GLY A 32 -12.71 13.54 1.51
N LYS A 33 -11.45 13.95 1.33
CA LYS A 33 -10.59 13.36 0.33
C LYS A 33 -10.73 11.86 0.56
N SER A 34 -11.38 11.16 -0.35
CA SER A 34 -11.50 9.72 -0.32
C SER A 34 -10.07 9.22 -0.21
N ASN A 35 -9.67 8.83 1.00
CA ASN A 35 -8.45 8.08 1.21
C ASN A 35 -8.75 6.64 0.77
N SER A 36 -8.96 6.45 -0.53
CA SER A 36 -8.72 5.15 -1.11
C SER A 36 -7.27 4.80 -0.76
N PRO A 37 -7.00 3.61 -0.22
CA PRO A 37 -5.63 3.23 0.07
C PRO A 37 -4.83 3.37 -1.23
N HIS A 38 -3.87 4.30 -1.23
CA HIS A 38 -3.04 4.58 -2.39
C HIS A 38 -2.01 3.46 -2.48
N HIS A 39 -2.31 2.44 -3.27
CA HIS A 39 -1.40 1.35 -3.51
C HIS A 39 -0.27 1.78 -4.46
N VAL A 40 0.92 1.29 -4.18
CA VAL A 40 2.11 1.48 -5.02
C VAL A 40 2.43 0.16 -5.70
N TYR A 41 2.73 0.22 -6.98
CA TYR A 41 3.11 -0.97 -7.75
C TYR A 41 4.62 -0.98 -7.98
N GLU A 42 5.23 -2.14 -7.84
CA GLU A 42 6.66 -2.33 -8.08
C GLU A 42 6.84 -3.24 -9.29
N LEU A 43 7.28 -2.64 -10.40
CA LEU A 43 7.71 -3.37 -11.59
C LEU A 43 9.13 -3.87 -11.41
N ARG A 44 9.37 -5.13 -11.72
CA ARG A 44 10.67 -5.74 -11.76
C ARG A 44 10.95 -6.40 -13.10
N LEU A 45 12.07 -6.03 -13.69
CA LEU A 45 12.60 -6.60 -14.92
C LEU A 45 13.88 -7.37 -14.55
N TYR A 46 13.80 -8.69 -14.59
CA TYR A 46 14.93 -9.57 -14.30
C TYR A 46 15.65 -9.92 -15.61
N HIS A 47 16.87 -9.46 -15.75
CA HIS A 47 17.75 -9.85 -16.85
C HIS A 47 18.41 -11.18 -16.50
N VAL A 48 17.93 -12.23 -17.17
CA VAL A 48 18.24 -13.62 -16.84
C VAL A 48 19.48 -14.08 -17.59
N ASN A 49 20.38 -14.76 -16.90
CA ASN A 49 21.57 -15.33 -17.51
C ASN A 49 21.22 -16.42 -18.55
N GLU A 50 22.07 -16.60 -19.54
CA GLU A 50 21.85 -17.56 -20.62
C GLU A 50 21.56 -18.96 -20.08
N GLY A 51 20.51 -19.59 -20.61
CA GLY A 51 20.03 -20.92 -20.21
C GLY A 51 19.43 -21.04 -18.82
N LYS A 52 19.21 -19.92 -18.10
CA LYS A 52 18.70 -19.93 -16.71
C LYS A 52 17.21 -19.60 -16.58
N MET A 53 16.51 -19.30 -17.68
CA MET A 53 15.10 -18.88 -17.65
C MET A 53 14.18 -19.93 -17.02
N ASP A 54 14.30 -21.19 -17.39
CA ASP A 54 13.44 -22.26 -16.87
C ASP A 54 13.67 -22.49 -15.37
N ALA A 55 14.94 -22.44 -14.94
CA ALA A 55 15.29 -22.54 -13.52
C ALA A 55 14.73 -21.35 -12.71
N LEU A 56 14.76 -20.14 -13.27
CA LEU A 56 14.17 -18.96 -12.64
C LEU A 56 12.64 -19.09 -12.53
N LYS A 57 11.96 -19.49 -13.60
CA LYS A 57 10.52 -19.73 -13.60
C LYS A 57 10.13 -20.80 -12.58
N ALA A 58 10.86 -21.91 -12.53
CA ALA A 58 10.66 -22.97 -11.54
C ALA A 58 10.81 -22.45 -10.09
N ARG A 59 11.85 -21.65 -9.80
CA ARG A 59 12.03 -21.02 -8.49
C ARG A 59 10.85 -20.15 -8.10
N PHE A 60 10.35 -19.33 -9.04
CA PHE A 60 9.20 -18.46 -8.77
C PHE A 60 7.93 -19.27 -8.56
N GLY A 61 7.60 -20.20 -9.45
CA GLY A 61 6.36 -20.98 -9.38
C GLY A 61 6.29 -21.95 -8.20
N ASN A 62 7.42 -22.55 -7.81
CA ASN A 62 7.45 -23.55 -6.74
C ASN A 62 7.67 -22.94 -5.35
N HIS A 63 8.29 -21.76 -5.24
CA HIS A 63 8.73 -21.21 -3.96
C HIS A 63 8.48 -19.72 -3.81
N THR A 64 9.04 -18.87 -4.70
CA THR A 64 9.14 -17.43 -4.46
C THR A 64 7.77 -16.76 -4.26
N ASP A 65 6.77 -17.11 -5.07
CA ASP A 65 5.43 -16.51 -4.97
C ASP A 65 4.76 -16.84 -3.63
N SER A 66 4.92 -18.06 -3.11
CA SER A 66 4.39 -18.44 -1.79
C SER A 66 5.09 -17.69 -0.65
N ILE A 67 6.41 -17.49 -0.77
CA ILE A 67 7.18 -16.72 0.21
C ILE A 67 6.80 -15.24 0.15
N PHE A 68 6.61 -14.66 -1.05
CA PHE A 68 6.09 -13.29 -1.19
C PHE A 68 4.77 -13.11 -0.43
N LYS A 69 3.82 -14.03 -0.59
CA LYS A 69 2.52 -13.97 0.10
C LYS A 69 2.67 -13.95 1.63
N ARG A 70 3.60 -14.74 2.19
CA ARG A 70 3.87 -14.74 3.65
C ARG A 70 4.43 -13.41 4.15
N HIS A 71 5.11 -12.67 3.30
CA HIS A 71 5.69 -11.36 3.61
C HIS A 71 4.83 -10.18 3.11
N ASN A 72 3.51 -10.39 2.92
CA ASN A 72 2.56 -9.37 2.48
C ASN A 72 2.95 -8.67 1.16
N MET A 73 3.62 -9.40 0.28
CA MET A 73 4.00 -8.94 -1.06
C MET A 73 3.04 -9.55 -2.06
N LYS A 74 2.04 -8.78 -2.49
CA LYS A 74 0.99 -9.26 -3.39
C LYS A 74 1.47 -9.20 -4.83
N SER A 75 1.61 -10.35 -5.48
CA SER A 75 1.91 -10.42 -6.91
C SER A 75 0.66 -10.10 -7.75
N ILE A 76 0.82 -9.20 -8.73
CA ILE A 76 -0.20 -8.90 -9.74
C ILE A 76 -0.10 -9.89 -10.88
N GLY A 77 1.12 -10.25 -11.28
CA GLY A 77 1.36 -11.23 -12.31
C GLY A 77 2.83 -11.35 -12.68
N TYR A 78 3.10 -12.36 -13.51
CA TYR A 78 4.43 -12.72 -14.01
C TYR A 78 4.36 -12.91 -15.52
N TRP A 79 5.34 -12.39 -16.25
CA TRP A 79 5.39 -12.43 -17.70
C TRP A 79 6.77 -12.78 -18.20
N SER A 80 6.83 -13.43 -19.38
CA SER A 80 7.98 -13.46 -20.27
C SER A 80 7.53 -12.91 -21.62
N PRO A 81 8.34 -12.10 -22.30
CA PRO A 81 8.07 -11.71 -23.68
C PRO A 81 7.89 -12.93 -24.57
N GLU A 82 7.12 -12.81 -25.65
CA GLU A 82 6.92 -13.89 -26.63
C GLU A 82 8.07 -13.95 -27.64
N ASP A 83 8.63 -12.79 -27.98
CA ASP A 83 9.64 -12.68 -29.04
C ASP A 83 11.08 -12.81 -28.51
N ALA A 84 11.92 -13.49 -29.31
CA ALA A 84 13.35 -13.53 -29.07
C ALA A 84 14.01 -12.17 -29.40
N PRO A 85 15.11 -11.79 -28.74
CA PRO A 85 15.81 -12.54 -27.69
C PRO A 85 15.15 -12.41 -26.31
N SER A 86 14.21 -11.48 -26.12
CA SER A 86 13.67 -11.13 -24.81
C SER A 86 12.94 -12.30 -24.13
N SER A 87 12.32 -13.22 -24.90
CA SER A 87 11.68 -14.43 -24.36
C SER A 87 12.66 -15.36 -23.64
N GLN A 88 13.95 -15.24 -23.93
CA GLN A 88 15.02 -16.10 -23.40
C GLN A 88 15.74 -15.48 -22.19
N ASN A 89 15.70 -14.16 -22.07
CA ASN A 89 16.54 -13.44 -21.11
C ASN A 89 15.81 -12.38 -20.27
N LEU A 90 14.49 -12.21 -20.43
CA LEU A 90 13.74 -11.23 -19.67
C LEU A 90 12.55 -11.88 -18.95
N PHE A 91 12.53 -11.78 -17.61
CA PHE A 91 11.41 -12.19 -16.78
C PHE A 91 10.88 -10.96 -16.03
N ILE A 92 9.56 -10.75 -16.13
CA ILE A 92 8.89 -9.53 -15.67
C ILE A 92 7.86 -9.89 -14.62
N TYR A 93 7.75 -9.10 -13.56
CA TYR A 93 6.62 -9.19 -12.65
C TYR A 93 6.30 -7.87 -11.98
N ILE A 94 5.08 -7.77 -11.46
CA ILE A 94 4.59 -6.61 -10.73
C ILE A 94 4.11 -7.06 -9.35
N LEU A 95 4.55 -6.35 -8.32
CA LEU A 95 4.04 -6.46 -6.95
C LEU A 95 3.20 -5.23 -6.62
N GLU A 96 2.19 -5.43 -5.78
CA GLU A 96 1.39 -4.37 -5.17
C GLU A 96 1.77 -4.24 -3.70
N HIS A 97 1.96 -3.01 -3.25
CA HIS A 97 2.27 -2.68 -1.86
C HIS A 97 1.31 -1.61 -1.33
N PRO A 98 0.97 -1.62 -0.03
CA PRO A 98 0.19 -0.55 0.59
C PRO A 98 0.88 0.82 0.50
N SER A 99 2.20 0.84 0.48
CA SER A 99 3.07 2.00 0.26
C SER A 99 4.48 1.55 -0.12
N ARG A 100 5.28 2.46 -0.65
CA ARG A 100 6.70 2.19 -0.90
C ARG A 100 7.46 1.77 0.37
N GLN A 101 7.19 2.43 1.50
CA GLN A 101 7.83 2.12 2.78
C GLN A 101 7.51 0.69 3.24
N GLU A 102 6.23 0.27 3.17
CA GLU A 102 5.84 -1.10 3.50
C GLU A 102 6.45 -2.11 2.51
N GLY A 103 6.52 -1.77 1.23
CA GLY A 103 7.21 -2.59 0.23
C GLY A 103 8.68 -2.82 0.58
N GLU A 104 9.43 -1.78 0.92
CA GLU A 104 10.84 -1.89 1.32
C GLU A 104 11.02 -2.73 2.59
N LYS A 105 10.13 -2.56 3.58
CA LYS A 105 10.12 -3.37 4.81
C LYS A 105 9.84 -4.85 4.52
N ASN A 106 8.85 -5.13 3.69
CA ASN A 106 8.49 -6.50 3.31
C ASN A 106 9.61 -7.18 2.51
N TRP A 107 10.31 -6.43 1.66
CA TRP A 107 11.53 -6.91 0.98
C TRP A 107 12.63 -7.28 1.96
N ALA A 108 12.88 -6.47 2.97
CA ALA A 108 13.88 -6.78 3.99
C ALA A 108 13.53 -8.08 4.75
N ALA A 109 12.26 -8.25 5.11
CA ALA A 109 11.77 -9.45 5.77
C ALA A 109 11.86 -10.69 4.87
N PHE A 110 11.49 -10.57 3.59
CA PHE A 110 11.64 -11.63 2.59
C PHE A 110 13.09 -12.06 2.42
N GLN A 111 14.02 -11.12 2.30
CA GLN A 111 15.45 -11.43 2.13
C GLN A 111 16.06 -12.11 3.36
N ALA A 112 15.53 -11.84 4.55
CA ALA A 112 15.94 -12.47 5.80
C ALA A 112 15.27 -13.83 6.05
N ASP A 113 14.29 -14.23 5.23
CA ASP A 113 13.56 -15.49 5.39
C ASP A 113 14.49 -16.69 5.13
N PRO A 114 14.65 -17.61 6.10
CA PRO A 114 15.55 -18.77 5.96
C PRO A 114 15.17 -19.69 4.79
N GLU A 115 13.87 -19.84 4.49
CA GLU A 115 13.42 -20.64 3.35
C GLU A 115 13.83 -19.99 2.04
N TRP A 116 13.66 -18.66 1.93
CA TRP A 116 14.15 -17.93 0.76
C TRP A 116 15.66 -18.09 0.57
N GLN A 117 16.44 -17.92 1.63
CA GLN A 117 17.90 -18.06 1.56
C GLN A 117 18.31 -19.45 1.09
N LYS A 118 17.66 -20.50 1.59
CA LYS A 118 17.87 -21.88 1.18
C LYS A 118 17.51 -22.08 -0.30
N VAL A 119 16.30 -21.69 -0.71
CA VAL A 119 15.80 -21.82 -2.09
C VAL A 119 16.72 -21.07 -3.07
N LYS A 120 17.16 -19.86 -2.70
CA LYS A 120 18.11 -19.08 -3.50
C LYS A 120 19.42 -19.83 -3.65
N ALA A 121 20.03 -20.29 -2.57
CA ALA A 121 21.29 -21.00 -2.58
C ALA A 121 21.22 -22.29 -3.43
N GLU A 122 20.16 -23.07 -3.28
CA GLU A 122 19.95 -24.31 -4.04
C GLU A 122 19.78 -24.04 -5.54
N SER A 123 18.95 -23.05 -5.90
CA SER A 123 18.70 -22.70 -7.30
C SER A 123 19.91 -22.07 -8.00
N GLU A 124 20.82 -21.47 -7.25
CA GLU A 124 22.02 -20.81 -7.75
C GLU A 124 23.32 -21.63 -7.52
N ALA A 125 23.20 -22.91 -7.13
CA ALA A 125 24.35 -23.80 -6.92
C ALA A 125 25.29 -23.94 -8.14
N HIS A 126 24.74 -23.70 -9.35
CA HIS A 126 25.47 -23.71 -10.62
C HIS A 126 25.59 -22.31 -11.24
N GLY A 127 25.71 -21.30 -10.42
CA GLY A 127 25.87 -19.90 -10.81
C GLY A 127 24.54 -19.10 -10.72
N PRO A 128 24.64 -17.78 -10.75
CA PRO A 128 23.49 -16.89 -10.59
C PRO A 128 22.48 -17.07 -11.71
N LEU A 129 21.20 -17.04 -11.37
CA LEU A 129 20.12 -17.10 -12.35
C LEU A 129 19.91 -15.75 -13.05
N VAL A 130 20.17 -14.64 -12.35
CA VAL A 130 19.90 -13.28 -12.79
C VAL A 130 21.18 -12.49 -12.83
N ASP A 131 21.42 -11.77 -13.92
CA ASP A 131 22.54 -10.85 -14.08
C ASP A 131 22.29 -9.56 -13.29
N HIS A 132 21.19 -8.86 -13.61
CA HIS A 132 20.78 -7.66 -12.91
C HIS A 132 19.27 -7.50 -12.92
N ILE A 133 18.77 -6.54 -12.12
CA ILE A 133 17.34 -6.26 -11.94
C ILE A 133 17.09 -4.77 -12.08
N ASP A 134 16.25 -4.38 -13.02
CA ASP A 134 15.66 -3.06 -13.03
C ASP A 134 14.42 -3.05 -12.15
N ARG A 135 14.28 -1.99 -11.36
CA ARG A 135 13.17 -1.83 -10.40
C ARG A 135 12.56 -0.44 -10.50
N TYR A 136 11.23 -0.40 -10.63
CA TYR A 136 10.49 0.85 -10.68
C TYR A 136 9.31 0.80 -9.71
N PHE A 137 9.24 1.75 -8.79
CA PHE A 137 8.02 2.02 -8.04
C PHE A 137 7.14 2.95 -8.86
N MET A 138 5.87 2.61 -8.97
CA MET A 138 4.91 3.25 -9.86
C MET A 138 3.64 3.60 -9.10
N ASP A 139 3.13 4.81 -9.33
CA ASP A 139 1.81 5.22 -8.91
C ASP A 139 0.83 5.02 -10.07
N PRO A 140 -0.35 4.42 -9.86
CA PRO A 140 -1.33 4.32 -10.91
C PRO A 140 -1.82 5.71 -11.33
N THR A 141 -2.03 5.90 -12.64
CA THR A 141 -2.65 7.13 -13.15
C THR A 141 -4.15 7.13 -12.85
N SER A 142 -4.78 8.31 -12.89
CA SER A 142 -6.22 8.46 -12.60
C SER A 142 -7.15 7.68 -13.55
N PHE A 143 -6.64 7.22 -14.67
CA PHE A 143 -7.35 6.37 -15.66
C PHE A 143 -6.89 4.91 -15.65
N SER A 144 -6.07 4.50 -14.68
CA SER A 144 -5.66 3.11 -14.53
C SER A 144 -6.79 2.27 -13.95
N ALA A 145 -6.93 1.04 -14.44
CA ALA A 145 -7.85 0.06 -13.86
C ALA A 145 -7.39 -0.49 -12.51
N LEU A 146 -6.17 -0.14 -12.08
CA LEU A 146 -5.54 -0.55 -10.81
C LEU A 146 -5.58 0.56 -9.74
N ASN A 147 -6.55 1.48 -9.81
CA ASN A 147 -6.79 2.53 -8.81
C ASN A 147 -7.47 1.95 -7.57
#